data_4e2cfdde3135a716ce5d954204d8acc2
#
_entry.id   4e2cfdde3135a716ce5d954204d8acc2
#
_cell.length_a   1.000
_cell.length_b   1.000
_cell.length_c   1.000
_cell.angle_alpha   90.00
_cell.angle_beta   90.00
_cell.angle_gamma   90.00
#
_symmetry.space_group_name_H-M   'P 1'
#
loop_
_entity.id
_entity.type
_entity.pdbx_description
1 polymer ?
#
loop_
_entity_poly.entity_id
_entity_poly.type
_entity_poly.pdbx_seq_one_letter_code
_entity_poly.pdbx_strand_id
1 'polypeptide(L)'
;MIWVRSAIFFAGMAISAILFCPVALLSWPVPPVSRMRIIGLWARFICWWLAVTCGLRHQVDGLEHLPAVPSVILSKHQSAWETIMFQVIFPPQIWALKREALWLPFFGWGLAATSPIAIDRSTPVRALDRLLRQGREKLAEGRWVVIFPEGTRMAPGEQGAFHPGGAMLAVKAGVDVLPVAHDAGRYWARRGFVKKPGLIRVRIGPPITTEAKKARAVNDEASDWIAGTIAALLGAPEKPVDPKKEKVA
;
A
#
# COMPACT_ATOMS: atom_id res chain seq x y z
N MET A 1 25.40 1.71 14.16
CA MET A 1 24.71 2.93 13.64
C MET A 1 23.31 2.63 13.09
N ILE A 2 23.08 1.59 12.27
CA ILE A 2 21.78 1.29 11.65
C ILE A 2 20.65 1.00 12.66
N TRP A 3 20.95 0.33 13.78
CA TRP A 3 19.99 0.06 14.86
C TRP A 3 19.52 1.34 15.56
N VAL A 4 20.44 2.27 15.83
CA VAL A 4 20.11 3.56 16.46
C VAL A 4 19.24 4.40 15.55
N ARG A 5 19.57 4.49 14.25
CA ARG A 5 18.77 5.19 13.24
C ARG A 5 17.36 4.59 13.14
N SER A 6 17.24 3.27 13.16
CA SER A 6 15.96 2.58 13.16
C SER A 6 15.15 2.83 14.44
N ALA A 7 15.82 2.89 15.61
CA ALA A 7 15.16 3.23 16.88
C ALA A 7 14.62 4.67 16.87
N ILE A 8 15.42 5.64 16.39
CA ILE A 8 14.99 7.04 16.22
C ILE A 8 13.80 7.13 15.27
N PHE A 9 13.83 6.38 14.15
CA PHE A 9 12.71 6.30 13.22
C PHE A 9 11.44 5.79 13.91
N PHE A 10 11.52 4.68 14.63
CA PHE A 10 10.36 4.12 15.34
C PHE A 10 9.82 5.04 16.43
N ALA A 11 10.70 5.68 17.19
CA ALA A 11 10.29 6.65 18.22
C ALA A 11 9.51 7.82 17.58
N GLY A 12 10.04 8.41 16.50
CA GLY A 12 9.35 9.49 15.78
C GLY A 12 8.04 9.04 15.14
N MET A 13 7.99 7.82 14.59
CA MET A 13 6.76 7.24 14.05
C MET A 13 5.71 7.04 15.15
N ALA A 14 6.07 6.51 16.32
CA ALA A 14 5.16 6.29 17.43
C ALA A 14 4.65 7.61 18.02
N ILE A 15 5.54 8.55 18.31
CA ILE A 15 5.20 9.87 18.84
C ILE A 15 4.28 10.62 17.87
N SER A 16 4.64 10.64 16.58
CA SER A 16 3.82 11.33 15.58
C SER A 16 2.44 10.67 15.38
N ALA A 17 2.34 9.34 15.50
CA ALA A 17 1.04 8.65 15.45
C ALA A 17 0.14 9.05 16.63
N ILE A 18 0.71 9.19 17.83
CA ILE A 18 -0.01 9.66 19.02
C ILE A 18 -0.50 11.10 18.81
N LEU A 19 0.40 11.99 18.38
CA LEU A 19 0.08 13.41 18.17
C LEU A 19 -0.89 13.63 17.00
N PHE A 20 -0.84 12.81 15.96
CA PHE A 20 -1.70 12.94 14.78
C PHE A 20 -3.05 12.23 14.94
N CYS A 21 -3.18 11.30 15.88
CA CYS A 21 -4.42 10.55 16.11
C CYS A 21 -5.64 11.48 16.36
N PRO A 22 -5.57 12.53 17.22
CA PRO A 22 -6.68 13.48 17.37
C PRO A 22 -7.07 14.15 16.05
N VAL A 23 -6.10 14.55 15.22
CA VAL A 23 -6.36 15.17 13.91
C VAL A 23 -7.13 14.20 13.00
N ALA A 24 -6.71 12.93 12.97
CA ALA A 24 -7.40 11.90 12.20
C ALA A 24 -8.83 11.68 12.69
N LEU A 25 -9.06 11.63 14.00
CA LEU A 25 -10.38 11.44 14.59
C LEU A 25 -11.29 12.66 14.39
N LEU A 26 -10.79 13.87 14.59
CA LEU A 26 -11.53 15.12 14.35
C LEU A 26 -11.85 15.34 12.87
N SER A 27 -11.13 14.68 11.95
CA SER A 27 -11.46 14.71 10.53
C SER A 27 -12.65 13.83 10.13
N TRP A 28 -13.28 13.11 11.08
CA TRP A 28 -14.40 12.20 10.82
C TRP A 28 -15.58 12.85 10.08
N PRO A 29 -16.01 14.11 10.40
CA PRO A 29 -17.10 14.79 9.68
C PRO A 29 -16.72 15.20 8.25
N VAL A 30 -15.43 15.22 7.91
CA VAL A 30 -14.96 15.62 6.59
C VAL A 30 -15.27 14.52 5.55
N PRO A 31 -15.69 14.88 4.31
CA PRO A 31 -15.93 13.91 3.24
C PRO A 31 -14.77 12.93 3.06
N PRO A 32 -15.04 11.63 2.76
CA PRO A 32 -14.03 10.58 2.78
C PRO A 32 -12.76 10.86 1.98
N VAL A 33 -12.89 11.38 0.76
CA VAL A 33 -11.74 11.70 -0.11
C VAL A 33 -10.86 12.80 0.50
N SER A 34 -11.47 13.87 1.01
CA SER A 34 -10.75 14.98 1.66
C SER A 34 -10.11 14.55 2.97
N ARG A 35 -10.82 13.73 3.76
CA ARG A 35 -10.28 13.13 4.98
C ARG A 35 -9.05 12.28 4.71
N MET A 36 -9.05 11.49 3.62
CA MET A 36 -7.87 10.70 3.22
C MET A 36 -6.67 11.59 2.89
N ARG A 37 -6.90 12.76 2.29
CA ARG A 37 -5.82 13.73 2.02
C ARG A 37 -5.23 14.30 3.33
N ILE A 38 -6.08 14.59 4.33
CA ILE A 38 -5.63 15.03 5.66
C ILE A 38 -4.77 13.92 6.30
N ILE A 39 -5.27 12.68 6.32
CA ILE A 39 -4.55 11.54 6.91
C ILE A 39 -3.24 11.26 6.15
N GLY A 40 -3.23 11.46 4.83
CA GLY A 40 -2.04 11.36 3.99
C GLY A 40 -0.90 12.30 4.39
N LEU A 41 -1.17 13.42 5.10
CA LEU A 41 -0.12 14.31 5.61
C LEU A 41 0.79 13.58 6.60
N TRP A 42 0.24 12.71 7.44
CA TRP A 42 1.05 11.87 8.31
C TRP A 42 1.94 10.91 7.53
N ALA A 43 1.43 10.30 6.47
CA ALA A 43 2.24 9.43 5.63
C ALA A 43 3.39 10.19 4.95
N ARG A 44 3.16 11.44 4.50
CA ARG A 44 4.21 12.32 3.96
C ARG A 44 5.28 12.63 5.01
N PHE A 45 4.88 12.95 6.24
CA PHE A 45 5.82 13.13 7.34
C PHE A 45 6.65 11.86 7.59
N ILE A 46 6.04 10.68 7.63
CA ILE A 46 6.76 9.42 7.84
C ILE A 46 7.72 9.12 6.69
N CYS A 47 7.32 9.43 5.44
CA CYS A 47 8.19 9.30 4.27
C CYS A 47 9.46 10.15 4.43
N TRP A 48 9.29 11.43 4.75
CA TRP A 48 10.39 12.36 5.01
C TRP A 48 11.25 11.89 6.20
N TRP A 49 10.62 11.52 7.32
CA TRP A 49 11.30 11.05 8.52
C TRP A 49 12.13 9.79 8.27
N LEU A 50 11.63 8.87 7.47
CA LEU A 50 12.34 7.66 7.05
C LEU A 50 13.58 8.00 6.21
N ALA A 51 13.45 8.94 5.29
CA ALA A 51 14.57 9.39 4.46
C ALA A 51 15.67 10.06 5.29
N VAL A 52 15.30 10.96 6.21
CA VAL A 52 16.26 11.70 7.07
C VAL A 52 16.93 10.77 8.07
N THR A 53 16.18 9.93 8.78
CA THR A 53 16.73 9.11 9.86
C THR A 53 17.43 7.86 9.34
N CYS A 54 16.81 7.12 8.40
CA CYS A 54 17.33 5.85 7.92
C CYS A 54 18.05 5.94 6.57
N GLY A 55 17.95 7.06 5.84
CA GLY A 55 18.49 7.16 4.49
C GLY A 55 17.76 6.25 3.50
N LEU A 56 16.51 5.89 3.80
CA LEU A 56 15.68 5.02 2.96
C LEU A 56 14.68 5.86 2.18
N ARG A 57 14.85 5.90 0.86
CA ARG A 57 14.05 6.67 -0.08
C ARG A 57 13.30 5.75 -1.03
N HIS A 58 12.48 6.31 -1.91
CA HIS A 58 11.80 5.55 -2.96
C HIS A 58 11.81 6.30 -4.28
N GLN A 59 11.69 5.53 -5.36
CA GLN A 59 11.49 6.00 -6.73
C GLN A 59 10.28 5.29 -7.30
N VAL A 60 9.45 6.02 -8.02
CA VAL A 60 8.23 5.49 -8.66
C VAL A 60 8.36 5.65 -10.15
N ASP A 61 8.18 4.56 -10.88
CA ASP A 61 8.09 4.54 -12.34
C ASP A 61 6.69 4.05 -12.75
N GLY A 62 6.13 4.60 -13.82
CA GLY A 62 4.81 4.22 -14.32
C GLY A 62 3.65 5.07 -13.77
N LEU A 63 3.93 6.28 -13.25
CA LEU A 63 2.87 7.21 -12.81
C LEU A 63 1.91 7.59 -13.94
N GLU A 64 2.39 7.57 -15.19
CA GLU A 64 1.59 7.76 -16.40
C GLU A 64 0.51 6.69 -16.62
N HIS A 65 0.62 5.55 -15.97
CA HIS A 65 -0.37 4.47 -16.02
C HIS A 65 -1.56 4.67 -15.08
N LEU A 66 -1.54 5.72 -14.24
CA LEU A 66 -2.64 5.95 -13.30
C LEU A 66 -3.93 6.30 -14.06
N PRO A 67 -5.00 5.48 -13.97
CA PRO A 67 -6.29 5.84 -14.52
C PRO A 67 -6.86 7.11 -13.89
N ALA A 68 -7.64 7.88 -14.67
CA ALA A 68 -8.33 9.07 -14.16
C ALA A 68 -9.46 8.75 -13.17
N VAL A 69 -9.91 7.49 -13.15
CA VAL A 69 -11.02 7.01 -12.31
C VAL A 69 -10.52 6.05 -11.23
N PRO A 70 -11.24 5.95 -10.10
CA PRO A 70 -10.89 5.01 -9.04
C PRO A 70 -10.79 3.58 -9.55
N SER A 71 -9.71 2.91 -9.17
CA SER A 71 -9.36 1.56 -9.63
C SER A 71 -8.95 0.65 -8.47
N VAL A 72 -8.84 -0.65 -8.72
CA VAL A 72 -8.32 -1.61 -7.75
C VAL A 72 -6.81 -1.75 -7.97
N ILE A 73 -6.03 -1.47 -6.94
CA ILE A 73 -4.59 -1.70 -6.95
C ILE A 73 -4.31 -3.11 -6.42
N LEU A 74 -3.71 -3.96 -7.24
CA LEU A 74 -3.15 -5.24 -6.80
C LEU A 74 -1.65 -5.10 -6.63
N SER A 75 -1.15 -5.30 -5.42
CA SER A 75 0.26 -5.07 -5.12
C SER A 75 0.90 -6.25 -4.40
N LYS A 76 2.18 -6.44 -4.66
CA LYS A 76 3.07 -7.28 -3.84
C LYS A 76 3.01 -6.80 -2.38
N HIS A 77 3.02 -7.74 -1.42
CA HIS A 77 3.05 -7.42 -0.01
C HIS A 77 4.35 -7.93 0.63
N GLN A 78 5.26 -7.05 1.02
CA GLN A 78 6.58 -7.41 1.55
C GLN A 78 6.93 -6.72 2.87
N SER A 79 6.38 -5.52 3.12
CA SER A 79 6.82 -4.63 4.18
C SER A 79 5.66 -3.93 4.88
N ALA A 80 5.91 -3.18 5.92
CA ALA A 80 4.99 -2.17 6.42
C ALA A 80 5.10 -0.86 5.60
N TRP A 81 6.17 -0.71 4.84
CA TRP A 81 6.46 0.47 4.03
C TRP A 81 5.33 0.78 3.05
N GLU A 82 4.91 -0.18 2.25
CA GLU A 82 3.88 0.03 1.22
C GLU A 82 2.53 0.43 1.82
N THR A 83 2.21 -0.02 3.02
CA THR A 83 0.94 0.36 3.68
C THR A 83 0.91 1.82 4.11
N ILE A 84 2.05 2.47 4.24
CA ILE A 84 2.17 3.89 4.58
C ILE A 84 2.42 4.71 3.31
N MET A 85 3.41 4.31 2.50
CA MET A 85 3.88 5.10 1.37
C MET A 85 2.90 5.16 0.21
N PHE A 86 2.04 4.17 0.04
CA PHE A 86 1.00 4.23 -0.99
C PHE A 86 0.03 5.40 -0.78
N GLN A 87 -0.11 5.92 0.44
CA GLN A 87 -0.86 7.16 0.72
C GLN A 87 -0.19 8.41 0.13
N VAL A 88 1.11 8.33 -0.19
CA VAL A 88 1.86 9.42 -0.83
C VAL A 88 1.90 9.25 -2.34
N ILE A 89 1.96 7.99 -2.81
CA ILE A 89 2.16 7.65 -4.22
C ILE A 89 0.84 7.71 -5.01
N PHE A 90 -0.25 7.20 -4.43
CA PHE A 90 -1.52 7.04 -5.14
C PHE A 90 -2.58 8.07 -4.69
N PRO A 91 -3.63 8.28 -5.50
CA PRO A 91 -4.81 9.03 -5.07
C PRO A 91 -5.44 8.48 -3.79
N PRO A 92 -6.38 9.20 -3.15
CA PRO A 92 -7.03 8.76 -1.93
C PRO A 92 -7.54 7.33 -2.02
N GLN A 93 -7.05 6.46 -1.13
CA GLN A 93 -7.23 5.02 -1.21
C GLN A 93 -7.45 4.40 0.16
N ILE A 94 -8.03 3.21 0.17
CA ILE A 94 -8.20 2.40 1.38
C ILE A 94 -7.65 1.00 1.17
N TRP A 95 -7.46 0.28 2.26
CA TRP A 95 -7.01 -1.11 2.23
C TRP A 95 -8.07 -2.07 2.69
N ALA A 96 -8.00 -3.29 2.16
CA ALA A 96 -8.53 -4.45 2.83
C ALA A 96 -7.52 -4.94 3.86
N LEU A 97 -7.86 -4.83 5.14
CA LEU A 97 -6.95 -5.15 6.25
C LEU A 97 -7.59 -6.07 7.29
N LYS A 98 -6.73 -6.68 8.10
CA LYS A 98 -7.16 -7.52 9.21
C LYS A 98 -7.82 -6.67 10.29
N ARG A 99 -9.04 -7.05 10.74
CA ARG A 99 -9.83 -6.27 11.71
C ARG A 99 -9.07 -5.91 12.98
N GLU A 100 -8.22 -6.80 13.47
CA GLU A 100 -7.42 -6.60 14.69
C GLU A 100 -6.38 -5.48 14.56
N ALA A 101 -6.04 -5.04 13.35
CA ALA A 101 -5.16 -3.88 13.16
C ALA A 101 -5.80 -2.58 13.68
N LEU A 102 -7.13 -2.51 13.75
CA LEU A 102 -7.88 -1.36 14.28
C LEU A 102 -7.83 -1.28 15.80
N TRP A 103 -7.40 -2.34 16.50
CA TRP A 103 -7.31 -2.37 17.96
C TRP A 103 -6.02 -1.76 18.50
N LEU A 104 -5.03 -1.52 17.61
CA LEU A 104 -3.79 -0.88 18.02
C LEU A 104 -4.06 0.56 18.49
N PRO A 105 -3.73 0.90 19.75
CA PRO A 105 -3.95 2.25 20.26
C PRO A 105 -3.32 3.31 19.36
N PHE A 106 -3.99 4.44 19.23
CA PHE A 106 -3.61 5.60 18.40
C PHE A 106 -3.51 5.29 16.91
N PHE A 107 -2.61 4.40 16.49
CA PHE A 107 -2.42 4.04 15.10
C PHE A 107 -3.67 3.37 14.51
N GLY A 108 -4.24 2.38 15.20
CA GLY A 108 -5.47 1.70 14.78
C GLY A 108 -6.69 2.63 14.78
N TRP A 109 -6.76 3.55 15.72
CA TRP A 109 -7.84 4.55 15.77
C TRP A 109 -7.74 5.55 14.62
N GLY A 110 -6.52 6.06 14.32
CA GLY A 110 -6.28 6.87 13.14
C GLY A 110 -6.56 6.10 11.84
N LEU A 111 -6.22 4.81 11.80
CA LEU A 111 -6.53 3.93 10.67
C LEU A 111 -8.05 3.72 10.53
N ALA A 112 -8.80 3.60 11.62
CA ALA A 112 -10.27 3.52 11.58
C ALA A 112 -10.90 4.75 10.94
N ALA A 113 -10.32 5.95 11.13
CA ALA A 113 -10.77 7.17 10.49
C ALA A 113 -10.67 7.11 8.96
N THR A 114 -9.84 6.25 8.38
CA THR A 114 -9.81 6.02 6.92
C THR A 114 -11.00 5.22 6.42
N SER A 115 -11.82 4.63 7.32
CA SER A 115 -12.92 3.72 7.00
C SER A 115 -12.49 2.56 6.09
N PRO A 116 -11.47 1.76 6.48
CA PRO A 116 -10.93 0.68 5.68
C PRO A 116 -11.90 -0.51 5.59
N ILE A 117 -11.64 -1.44 4.69
CA ILE A 117 -12.37 -2.71 4.62
C ILE A 117 -11.76 -3.68 5.65
N ALA A 118 -12.38 -3.75 6.83
CA ALA A 118 -11.93 -4.63 7.89
C ALA A 118 -12.41 -6.07 7.65
N ILE A 119 -11.48 -7.01 7.42
CA ILE A 119 -11.73 -8.40 7.08
C ILE A 119 -11.48 -9.30 8.29
N ASP A 120 -12.44 -10.16 8.59
CA ASP A 120 -12.28 -11.30 9.48
C ASP A 120 -11.89 -12.52 8.63
N ARG A 121 -10.65 -12.99 8.81
CA ARG A 121 -10.10 -14.10 8.02
C ARG A 121 -10.53 -15.48 8.52
N SER A 122 -11.16 -15.55 9.66
CA SER A 122 -11.70 -16.83 10.20
C SER A 122 -12.88 -17.35 9.38
N THR A 123 -13.55 -16.46 8.62
CA THR A 123 -14.71 -16.80 7.79
C THR A 123 -14.49 -16.34 6.34
N PRO A 124 -13.78 -17.12 5.50
CA PRO A 124 -13.36 -16.71 4.15
C PRO A 124 -14.50 -16.25 3.25
N VAL A 125 -15.65 -16.94 3.26
CA VAL A 125 -16.83 -16.58 2.44
C VAL A 125 -17.38 -15.21 2.83
N ARG A 126 -17.56 -14.95 4.13
CA ARG A 126 -18.02 -13.65 4.63
C ARG A 126 -16.99 -12.53 4.40
N ALA A 127 -15.71 -12.87 4.48
CA ALA A 127 -14.62 -11.95 4.19
C ALA A 127 -14.66 -11.50 2.72
N LEU A 128 -14.85 -12.44 1.80
CA LEU A 128 -14.98 -12.13 0.37
C LEU A 128 -16.24 -11.30 0.09
N ASP A 129 -17.41 -11.69 0.62
CA ASP A 129 -18.65 -10.93 0.44
C ASP A 129 -18.50 -9.48 0.94
N ARG A 130 -17.92 -9.29 2.13
CA ARG A 130 -17.64 -7.97 2.69
C ARG A 130 -16.68 -7.16 1.79
N LEU A 131 -15.61 -7.80 1.30
CA LEU A 131 -14.66 -7.16 0.38
C LEU A 131 -15.38 -6.65 -0.88
N LEU A 132 -16.20 -7.49 -1.50
CA LEU A 132 -16.90 -7.16 -2.73
C LEU A 132 -17.95 -6.05 -2.51
N ARG A 133 -18.73 -6.12 -1.45
CA ARG A 133 -19.75 -5.11 -1.12
C ARG A 133 -19.11 -3.77 -0.74
N GLN A 134 -18.28 -3.77 0.30
CA GLN A 134 -17.66 -2.53 0.77
C GLN A 134 -16.67 -1.95 -0.22
N GLY A 135 -15.92 -2.78 -0.95
CA GLY A 135 -15.00 -2.31 -1.99
C GLY A 135 -15.70 -1.53 -3.09
N ARG A 136 -16.87 -2.02 -3.56
CA ARG A 136 -17.69 -1.28 -4.54
C ARG A 136 -18.17 0.07 -3.99
N GLU A 137 -18.64 0.10 -2.73
CA GLU A 137 -19.04 1.34 -2.06
C GLU A 137 -17.89 2.36 -2.04
N LYS A 138 -16.67 1.90 -1.71
CA LYS A 138 -15.48 2.77 -1.62
C LYS A 138 -15.03 3.29 -2.99
N LEU A 139 -15.10 2.46 -4.03
CA LEU A 139 -14.82 2.88 -5.41
C LEU A 139 -15.84 3.93 -5.88
N ALA A 140 -17.13 3.73 -5.58
CA ALA A 140 -18.19 4.69 -5.91
C ALA A 140 -18.05 6.02 -5.14
N GLU A 141 -17.45 6.00 -3.94
CA GLU A 141 -17.12 7.22 -3.17
C GLU A 141 -15.90 7.99 -3.74
N GLY A 142 -15.27 7.53 -4.83
CA GLY A 142 -14.09 8.14 -5.42
C GLY A 142 -12.77 7.71 -4.77
N ARG A 143 -12.74 6.64 -3.96
CA ARG A 143 -11.55 6.11 -3.32
C ARG A 143 -11.07 4.83 -4.00
N TRP A 144 -9.79 4.74 -4.20
CA TRP A 144 -9.15 3.53 -4.74
C TRP A 144 -9.10 2.43 -3.67
N VAL A 145 -9.05 1.17 -4.10
CA VAL A 145 -8.96 0.03 -3.17
C VAL A 145 -7.67 -0.73 -3.38
N VAL A 146 -6.80 -0.72 -2.38
CA VAL A 146 -5.55 -1.49 -2.40
C VAL A 146 -5.78 -2.86 -1.79
N ILE A 147 -5.41 -3.88 -2.52
CA ILE A 147 -5.47 -5.27 -2.10
C ILE A 147 -4.11 -5.92 -2.29
N PHE A 148 -3.67 -6.64 -1.28
CA PHE A 148 -2.50 -7.49 -1.32
C PHE A 148 -2.97 -8.95 -1.53
N PRO A 149 -2.93 -9.47 -2.77
CA PRO A 149 -3.57 -10.76 -3.08
C PRO A 149 -2.95 -11.94 -2.35
N GLU A 150 -1.71 -11.84 -1.90
CA GLU A 150 -1.03 -12.85 -1.11
C GLU A 150 -1.59 -13.01 0.31
N GLY A 151 -2.40 -12.04 0.76
CA GLY A 151 -3.03 -12.03 2.08
C GLY A 151 -2.04 -11.93 3.26
N THR A 152 -0.75 -12.03 3.03
CA THR A 152 0.30 -11.89 4.05
C THR A 152 1.57 -11.32 3.41
N ARG A 153 2.47 -10.77 4.24
CA ARG A 153 3.76 -10.26 3.75
C ARG A 153 4.69 -11.43 3.43
N MET A 154 5.26 -11.43 2.22
CA MET A 154 6.23 -12.41 1.73
C MET A 154 7.64 -11.85 1.83
N ALA A 155 8.64 -12.72 1.97
CA ALA A 155 10.03 -12.28 1.89
C ALA A 155 10.41 -11.88 0.44
N PRO A 156 11.46 -11.06 0.24
CA PRO A 156 11.97 -10.76 -1.08
C PRO A 156 12.30 -12.04 -1.86
N GLY A 157 11.79 -12.15 -3.08
CA GLY A 157 11.96 -13.34 -3.93
C GLY A 157 10.95 -14.47 -3.68
N GLU A 158 10.25 -14.46 -2.55
CA GLU A 158 9.17 -15.42 -2.34
C GLU A 158 7.88 -14.98 -3.06
N GLN A 159 7.16 -15.95 -3.59
CA GLN A 159 5.86 -15.76 -4.22
C GLN A 159 4.82 -16.58 -3.45
N GLY A 160 3.81 -15.89 -2.93
CA GLY A 160 2.65 -16.51 -2.30
C GLY A 160 1.53 -16.82 -3.30
N ALA A 161 0.53 -17.56 -2.84
CA ALA A 161 -0.68 -17.77 -3.62
C ALA A 161 -1.40 -16.44 -3.86
N PHE A 162 -1.78 -16.17 -5.11
CA PHE A 162 -2.50 -14.97 -5.52
C PHE A 162 -4.00 -15.21 -5.45
N HIS A 163 -4.65 -14.73 -4.40
CA HIS A 163 -6.09 -14.90 -4.19
C HIS A 163 -6.91 -13.97 -5.08
N PRO A 164 -7.97 -14.45 -5.75
CA PRO A 164 -8.68 -13.70 -6.79
C PRO A 164 -9.62 -12.60 -6.27
N GLY A 165 -9.73 -12.40 -4.96
CA GLY A 165 -10.71 -11.48 -4.35
C GLY A 165 -10.62 -10.04 -4.88
N GLY A 166 -9.42 -9.56 -5.18
CA GLY A 166 -9.21 -8.22 -5.74
C GLY A 166 -9.65 -8.10 -7.19
N ALA A 167 -9.31 -9.08 -8.02
CA ALA A 167 -9.79 -9.14 -9.40
C ALA A 167 -11.31 -9.33 -9.46
N MET A 168 -11.89 -10.12 -8.56
CA MET A 168 -13.35 -10.27 -8.43
C MET A 168 -14.02 -8.94 -8.08
N LEU A 169 -13.41 -8.14 -7.18
CA LEU A 169 -13.91 -6.82 -6.86
C LEU A 169 -13.89 -5.91 -8.09
N ALA A 170 -12.77 -5.86 -8.79
CA ALA A 170 -12.60 -5.00 -9.98
C ALA A 170 -13.61 -5.34 -11.08
N VAL A 171 -13.74 -6.62 -11.43
CA VAL A 171 -14.73 -7.09 -12.42
C VAL A 171 -16.17 -6.76 -12.00
N LYS A 172 -16.54 -7.00 -10.71
CA LYS A 172 -17.89 -6.67 -10.22
C LYS A 172 -18.16 -5.19 -10.13
N ALA A 173 -17.15 -4.36 -9.98
CA ALA A 173 -17.26 -2.91 -9.95
C ALA A 173 -17.14 -2.27 -11.33
N GLY A 174 -16.72 -3.00 -12.36
CA GLY A 174 -16.49 -2.47 -13.71
C GLY A 174 -15.33 -1.48 -13.76
N VAL A 175 -14.28 -1.69 -12.96
CA VAL A 175 -13.10 -0.82 -12.91
C VAL A 175 -11.83 -1.62 -13.24
N ASP A 176 -10.81 -0.92 -13.73
CA ASP A 176 -9.54 -1.55 -14.05
C ASP A 176 -8.75 -2.00 -12.81
N VAL A 177 -7.82 -2.93 -13.04
CA VAL A 177 -6.82 -3.34 -12.07
C VAL A 177 -5.49 -2.68 -12.41
N LEU A 178 -4.88 -2.03 -11.41
CA LEU A 178 -3.54 -1.47 -11.53
C LEU A 178 -2.54 -2.38 -10.80
N PRO A 179 -1.67 -3.10 -11.52
CA PRO A 179 -0.68 -3.96 -10.90
C PRO A 179 0.50 -3.13 -10.42
N VAL A 180 0.99 -3.40 -9.19
CA VAL A 180 2.10 -2.68 -8.56
C VAL A 180 3.11 -3.65 -7.98
N ALA A 181 4.38 -3.47 -8.35
CA ALA A 181 5.51 -4.22 -7.84
C ALA A 181 6.50 -3.28 -7.14
N HIS A 182 7.18 -3.74 -6.09
CA HIS A 182 8.21 -3.00 -5.38
C HIS A 182 9.18 -3.94 -4.67
N ASP A 183 10.37 -3.46 -4.33
CA ASP A 183 11.41 -4.22 -3.65
C ASP A 183 11.60 -3.79 -2.16
N ALA A 184 10.57 -3.21 -1.55
CA ALA A 184 10.62 -2.66 -0.19
C ALA A 184 11.09 -3.66 0.88
N GLY A 185 10.80 -4.95 0.71
CA GLY A 185 11.21 -5.99 1.63
C GLY A 185 12.72 -6.16 1.78
N ARG A 186 13.53 -5.70 0.81
CA ARG A 186 15.01 -5.69 0.88
C ARG A 186 15.53 -4.74 1.96
N TYR A 187 14.84 -3.63 2.15
CA TYR A 187 15.25 -2.52 3.01
C TYR A 187 14.50 -2.49 4.34
N TRP A 188 13.21 -2.81 4.31
CA TRP A 188 12.34 -2.91 5.48
C TRP A 188 11.63 -4.26 5.47
N ALA A 189 12.32 -5.28 5.98
CA ALA A 189 11.81 -6.64 6.00
C ALA A 189 10.52 -6.79 6.82
N ARG A 190 9.72 -7.80 6.48
CA ARG A 190 8.56 -8.23 7.26
C ARG A 190 8.94 -8.39 8.74
N ARG A 191 8.21 -7.70 9.64
CA ARG A 191 8.50 -7.68 11.09
C ARG A 191 9.91 -7.22 11.46
N GLY A 192 10.68 -6.68 10.52
CA GLY A 192 12.05 -6.24 10.75
C GLY A 192 12.11 -4.91 11.52
N PHE A 193 12.90 -4.87 12.59
CA PHE A 193 13.18 -3.64 13.31
C PHE A 193 14.10 -2.72 12.49
N VAL A 194 15.11 -3.28 11.86
CA VAL A 194 16.12 -2.53 11.10
C VAL A 194 15.58 -2.04 9.76
N LYS A 195 15.82 -0.75 9.45
CA LYS A 195 15.62 -0.14 8.13
C LYS A 195 16.99 0.08 7.51
N LYS A 196 17.26 -0.62 6.42
CA LYS A 196 18.50 -0.45 5.67
C LYS A 196 18.41 0.81 4.82
N PRO A 197 19.48 1.63 4.75
CA PRO A 197 19.52 2.76 3.81
C PRO A 197 19.45 2.24 2.38
N GLY A 198 18.89 3.03 1.47
CA GLY A 198 18.81 2.65 0.06
C GLY A 198 17.64 3.29 -0.66
N LEU A 199 17.36 2.78 -1.86
CA LEU A 199 16.31 3.27 -2.75
C LEU A 199 15.33 2.15 -3.07
N ILE A 200 14.13 2.23 -2.51
CA ILE A 200 13.02 1.34 -2.86
C ILE A 200 12.52 1.72 -4.24
N ARG A 201 12.44 0.76 -5.14
CA ARG A 201 11.90 0.95 -6.48
C ARG A 201 10.46 0.44 -6.51
N VAL A 202 9.57 1.31 -6.98
CA VAL A 202 8.16 1.01 -7.22
C VAL A 202 7.92 1.04 -8.72
N ARG A 203 7.27 0.02 -9.24
CA ARG A 203 6.82 -0.07 -10.63
C ARG A 203 5.31 -0.17 -10.66
N ILE A 204 4.69 0.74 -11.39
CA ILE A 204 3.25 0.74 -11.67
C ILE A 204 3.09 0.24 -13.10
N GLY A 205 2.36 -0.85 -13.28
CA GLY A 205 2.11 -1.43 -14.60
C GLY A 205 0.98 -0.73 -15.34
N PRO A 206 0.83 -1.04 -16.64
CA PRO A 206 -0.33 -0.59 -17.39
C PRO A 206 -1.62 -1.15 -16.77
N PRO A 207 -2.73 -0.37 -16.83
CA PRO A 207 -4.01 -0.84 -16.33
C PRO A 207 -4.46 -2.10 -17.07
N ILE A 208 -4.92 -3.07 -16.31
CA ILE A 208 -5.51 -4.30 -16.83
C ILE A 208 -7.02 -4.08 -16.88
N THR A 209 -7.57 -3.99 -18.09
CA THR A 209 -9.03 -3.85 -18.25
C THR A 209 -9.77 -5.09 -17.77
N THR A 210 -10.91 -4.86 -17.12
CA THR A 210 -11.83 -5.92 -16.68
C THR A 210 -12.95 -6.16 -17.68
N GLU A 211 -13.08 -5.32 -18.71
CA GLU A 211 -14.11 -5.45 -19.74
C GLU A 211 -14.01 -6.79 -20.46
N ALA A 212 -15.13 -7.51 -20.54
CA ALA A 212 -15.26 -8.84 -21.13
C ALA A 212 -14.31 -9.92 -20.55
N LYS A 213 -13.60 -9.66 -19.42
CA LYS A 213 -12.70 -10.64 -18.78
C LYS A 213 -13.33 -11.29 -17.55
N LYS A 214 -13.04 -12.57 -17.35
CA LYS A 214 -13.33 -13.26 -16.10
C LYS A 214 -12.29 -12.84 -15.02
N ALA A 215 -12.70 -12.78 -13.76
CA ALA A 215 -11.83 -12.40 -12.65
C ALA A 215 -10.54 -13.25 -12.57
N ARG A 216 -10.59 -14.52 -12.95
CA ARG A 216 -9.41 -15.39 -12.99
C ARG A 216 -8.38 -14.87 -14.00
N ALA A 217 -8.77 -14.54 -15.21
CA ALA A 217 -7.86 -14.04 -16.23
C ALA A 217 -7.21 -12.71 -15.81
N VAL A 218 -7.98 -11.79 -15.21
CA VAL A 218 -7.46 -10.53 -14.67
C VAL A 218 -6.46 -10.78 -13.51
N ASN A 219 -6.77 -11.75 -12.65
CA ASN A 219 -5.89 -12.12 -11.53
C ASN A 219 -4.57 -12.73 -12.01
N ASP A 220 -4.64 -13.65 -12.98
CA ASP A 220 -3.47 -14.31 -13.54
C ASP A 220 -2.58 -13.29 -14.27
N GLU A 221 -3.14 -12.41 -15.10
CA GLU A 221 -2.43 -11.34 -15.79
C GLU A 221 -1.70 -10.39 -14.80
N ALA A 222 -2.38 -9.98 -13.71
CA ALA A 222 -1.78 -9.15 -12.66
C ALA A 222 -0.67 -9.89 -11.92
N SER A 223 -0.88 -11.17 -11.60
CA SER A 223 0.10 -12.02 -10.92
C SER A 223 1.38 -12.18 -11.74
N ASP A 224 1.23 -12.48 -13.04
CA ASP A 224 2.35 -12.69 -13.96
C ASP A 224 3.16 -11.40 -14.14
N TRP A 225 2.48 -10.26 -14.33
CA TRP A 225 3.14 -8.97 -14.43
C TRP A 225 3.92 -8.61 -13.15
N ILE A 226 3.29 -8.78 -11.97
CA ILE A 226 3.93 -8.48 -10.67
C ILE A 226 5.12 -9.42 -10.46
N ALA A 227 4.99 -10.71 -10.73
CA ALA A 227 6.07 -11.69 -10.56
C ALA A 227 7.28 -11.38 -11.47
N GLY A 228 7.03 -11.13 -12.76
CA GLY A 228 8.08 -10.77 -13.72
C GLY A 228 8.78 -9.47 -13.35
N THR A 229 8.01 -8.45 -12.91
CA THR A 229 8.56 -7.16 -12.49
C THR A 229 9.39 -7.28 -11.20
N ILE A 230 8.94 -8.08 -10.22
CA ILE A 230 9.72 -8.36 -8.99
C ILE A 230 11.03 -9.05 -9.34
N ALA A 231 11.02 -10.05 -10.22
CA ALA A 231 12.25 -10.74 -10.67
C ALA A 231 13.23 -9.73 -11.29
N ALA A 232 12.75 -8.82 -12.14
CA ALA A 232 13.56 -7.77 -12.74
C ALA A 232 14.12 -6.78 -11.69
N LEU A 233 13.30 -6.37 -10.71
CA LEU A 233 13.74 -5.47 -9.63
C LEU A 233 14.80 -6.11 -8.73
N LEU A 234 14.69 -7.39 -8.45
CA LEU A 234 15.65 -8.12 -7.61
C LEU A 234 16.96 -8.42 -8.34
N GLY A 235 16.92 -8.66 -9.65
CA GLY A 235 18.08 -8.89 -10.51
C GLY A 235 18.85 -7.61 -10.87
N ALA A 236 18.26 -6.42 -10.71
CA ALA A 236 18.92 -5.16 -11.00
C ALA A 236 19.95 -4.80 -9.89
N PRO A 237 21.16 -4.30 -10.26
CA PRO A 237 22.14 -3.85 -9.26
C PRO A 237 21.59 -2.71 -8.41
N GLU A 238 21.99 -2.64 -7.14
CA GLU A 238 21.63 -1.52 -6.26
C GLU A 238 22.29 -0.25 -6.78
N LYS A 239 21.47 0.71 -7.23
CA LYS A 239 21.97 2.03 -7.59
C LYS A 239 22.36 2.78 -6.32
N PRO A 240 23.58 3.36 -6.24
CA PRO A 240 23.94 4.28 -5.18
C PRO A 240 22.96 5.46 -5.16
N VAL A 241 22.49 5.84 -3.99
CA VAL A 241 21.64 7.04 -3.82
C VAL A 241 22.51 8.27 -4.08
N ASP A 242 22.28 8.97 -5.19
CA ASP A 242 22.88 10.30 -5.43
C ASP A 242 22.06 11.34 -4.63
N PRO A 243 22.62 11.92 -3.56
CA PRO A 243 21.88 12.84 -2.69
C PRO A 243 21.54 14.17 -3.36
N LYS A 244 22.06 14.46 -4.56
CA LYS A 244 21.92 15.76 -5.24
C LYS A 244 20.82 15.79 -6.31
N LYS A 245 20.24 14.66 -6.72
CA LYS A 245 19.30 14.61 -7.86
C LYS A 245 17.82 14.47 -7.51
N GLU A 246 17.43 14.45 -6.26
CA GLU A 246 16.03 14.31 -5.90
C GLU A 246 15.42 15.60 -5.36
N LYS A 247 14.64 16.25 -6.21
CA LYS A 247 13.58 17.15 -5.76
C LYS A 247 12.50 16.26 -5.11
N VAL A 248 12.27 16.50 -3.83
CA VAL A 248 11.14 15.93 -3.09
C VAL A 248 9.86 16.46 -3.76
N ALA A 249 9.12 15.58 -4.45
CA ALA A 249 7.79 15.88 -4.95
C ALA A 249 6.77 15.83 -3.81
#